data_b14e0007b81c701d362270b610aca70d
#
_entry.id   b14e0007b81c701d362270b610aca70d
#
_cell.length_a   1.000
_cell.length_b   1.000
_cell.length_c   1.000
_cell.angle_alpha   90.00
_cell.angle_beta   90.00
_cell.angle_gamma   90.00
#
_symmetry.space_group_name_H-M   'P 1'
#
loop_
_entity.id
_entity.type
_entity.pdbx_description
1 polymer ?
#
loop_
_entity_poly.entity_id
_entity_poly.type
_entity_poly.pdbx_seq_one_letter_code
_entity_poly.pdbx_strand_id
1 'polypeptide(L)'
;MVWTPVSQRDSFHQDPKYVLQQADVPQVNKLVGNLAELRKLEKLEAINIALRRFNSAYHGYIEDRLIDQMIAFESLFLGDVQELTYKLALRVAFLLGKRKKTIFDDMKKAYKYRSGIVHGNMEVDCARLKEITPKSEEYLRQSIKKFLILLSKGMSLKQIRDKLDKNILTNGRTFK
;
A
#
# COMPACT_ATOMS: atom_id res chain seq x y z
N MET A 1 -2.14 -15.77 -37.51
CA MET A 1 -2.09 -15.20 -36.14
C MET A 1 -3.50 -14.76 -35.81
N VAL A 2 -4.26 -15.61 -35.11
CA VAL A 2 -5.67 -15.33 -34.81
C VAL A 2 -5.66 -14.51 -33.52
N TRP A 3 -6.05 -13.25 -33.63
CA TRP A 3 -6.24 -12.36 -32.48
C TRP A 3 -7.52 -12.82 -31.77
N THR A 4 -7.39 -13.52 -30.65
CA THR A 4 -8.53 -13.78 -29.77
C THR A 4 -8.82 -12.52 -29.01
N PRO A 5 -10.03 -11.93 -29.13
CA PRO A 5 -10.40 -10.80 -28.28
C PRO A 5 -10.32 -11.26 -26.83
N VAL A 6 -9.68 -10.44 -25.99
CA VAL A 6 -9.65 -10.62 -24.54
C VAL A 6 -11.08 -10.39 -24.04
N SER A 7 -11.92 -11.40 -24.25
CA SER A 7 -13.28 -11.41 -23.76
C SER A 7 -13.26 -11.65 -22.26
N GLN A 8 -13.83 -10.74 -21.53
CA GLN A 8 -14.14 -10.85 -20.10
C GLN A 8 -12.92 -10.91 -19.18
N ARG A 9 -12.12 -9.87 -19.17
CA ARG A 9 -11.42 -9.49 -17.97
C ARG A 9 -12.47 -8.98 -16.99
N ASP A 10 -12.72 -9.78 -15.97
CA ASP A 10 -13.73 -9.50 -14.95
C ASP A 10 -13.56 -8.09 -14.39
N SER A 11 -14.35 -7.15 -14.87
CA SER A 11 -14.58 -5.83 -14.27
C SER A 11 -15.45 -5.98 -13.01
N PHE A 12 -15.16 -7.00 -12.18
CA PHE A 12 -15.95 -7.29 -11.00
C PHE A 12 -15.29 -6.73 -9.76
N HIS A 13 -15.51 -5.44 -9.54
CA HIS A 13 -15.84 -4.99 -8.21
C HIS A 13 -17.27 -4.47 -8.26
N GLN A 14 -18.20 -5.32 -7.90
CA GLN A 14 -19.33 -4.82 -7.13
C GLN A 14 -18.71 -4.41 -5.80
N ASP A 15 -18.35 -3.13 -5.69
CA ASP A 15 -17.97 -2.57 -4.40
C ASP A 15 -19.08 -2.94 -3.42
N PRO A 16 -18.80 -3.71 -2.36
CA PRO A 16 -19.75 -3.86 -1.31
C PRO A 16 -20.09 -2.43 -0.86
N LYS A 17 -21.36 -2.03 -1.05
CA LYS A 17 -21.81 -0.71 -0.62
C LYS A 17 -21.50 -0.59 0.87
N TYR A 18 -20.43 0.11 1.22
CA TYR A 18 -20.10 0.36 2.61
C TYR A 18 -21.07 1.41 3.14
N VAL A 19 -21.95 0.99 4.02
CA VAL A 19 -22.86 1.90 4.71
C VAL A 19 -22.19 2.37 5.99
N LEU A 20 -21.85 3.66 6.04
CA LEU A 20 -21.33 4.29 7.25
C LEU A 20 -22.40 4.20 8.35
N GLN A 21 -22.02 3.61 9.48
CA GLN A 21 -22.85 3.53 10.66
C GLN A 21 -22.48 4.63 11.66
N GLN A 22 -23.37 4.93 12.58
CA GLN A 22 -23.12 5.93 13.62
C GLN A 22 -21.85 5.62 14.44
N ALA A 23 -21.54 4.36 14.64
CA ALA A 23 -20.31 3.92 15.32
C ALA A 23 -19.01 4.26 14.56
N ASP A 24 -19.08 4.50 13.25
CA ASP A 24 -17.91 4.83 12.43
C ASP A 24 -17.56 6.33 12.46
N VAL A 25 -18.53 7.18 12.83
CA VAL A 25 -18.39 8.64 12.79
C VAL A 25 -17.16 9.17 13.55
N PRO A 26 -16.84 8.69 14.78
CA PRO A 26 -15.64 9.17 15.47
C PRO A 26 -14.34 8.84 14.74
N GLN A 27 -14.27 7.67 14.09
CA GLN A 27 -13.09 7.25 13.34
C GLN A 27 -12.94 8.06 12.05
N VAL A 28 -14.04 8.31 11.36
CA VAL A 28 -14.06 9.15 10.14
C VAL A 28 -13.66 10.58 10.48
N ASN A 29 -14.23 11.18 11.51
CA ASN A 29 -13.88 12.53 11.96
C ASN A 29 -12.40 12.65 12.33
N LYS A 30 -11.84 11.65 13.02
CA LYS A 30 -10.41 11.60 13.34
C LYS A 30 -9.55 11.54 12.08
N LEU A 31 -9.95 10.72 11.09
CA LEU A 31 -9.23 10.61 9.82
C LEU A 31 -9.28 11.94 9.05
N VAL A 32 -10.46 12.56 8.96
CA VAL A 32 -10.65 13.86 8.29
C VAL A 32 -9.83 14.95 9.00
N GLY A 33 -9.84 14.98 10.34
CA GLY A 33 -9.02 15.90 11.12
C GLY A 33 -7.53 15.75 10.84
N ASN A 34 -7.02 14.51 10.83
CA ASN A 34 -5.62 14.24 10.47
C ASN A 34 -5.28 14.71 9.06
N LEU A 35 -6.17 14.47 8.09
CA LEU A 35 -5.98 14.94 6.71
C LEU A 35 -6.00 16.46 6.60
N ALA A 36 -6.87 17.14 7.34
CA ALA A 36 -6.94 18.60 7.38
C ALA A 36 -5.67 19.23 7.94
N GLU A 37 -5.13 18.67 9.04
CA GLU A 37 -3.85 19.13 9.61
C GLU A 37 -2.70 18.90 8.62
N LEU A 38 -2.68 17.77 7.94
CA LEU A 38 -1.63 17.45 6.97
C LEU A 38 -1.67 18.37 5.74
N ARG A 39 -2.85 18.84 5.32
CA ARG A 39 -2.97 19.80 4.21
C ARG A 39 -2.29 21.13 4.48
N LYS A 40 -2.05 21.47 5.74
CA LYS A 40 -1.29 22.67 6.15
C LYS A 40 0.22 22.50 5.98
N LEU A 41 0.70 21.28 5.79
CA LEU A 41 2.12 20.98 5.63
C LEU A 41 2.48 20.95 4.14
N GLU A 42 3.38 21.82 3.70
CA GLU A 42 3.74 22.03 2.29
C GLU A 42 4.46 20.85 1.60
N LYS A 43 4.76 19.75 2.28
CA LYS A 43 5.60 18.65 1.77
C LYS A 43 4.95 17.29 1.87
N LEU A 44 3.75 17.13 1.25
CA LEU A 44 2.98 15.89 1.30
C LEU A 44 2.88 15.15 -0.03
N GLU A 45 3.79 15.41 -0.97
CA GLU A 45 3.69 14.81 -2.31
C GLU A 45 3.57 13.28 -2.26
N ALA A 46 4.42 12.62 -1.45
CA ALA A 46 4.40 11.17 -1.33
C ALA A 46 3.09 10.61 -0.75
N ILE A 47 2.50 11.29 0.25
CA ILE A 47 1.22 10.85 0.81
C ILE A 47 0.07 11.12 -0.18
N ASN A 48 0.13 12.22 -0.93
CA ASN A 48 -0.85 12.52 -1.97
C ASN A 48 -0.79 11.50 -3.11
N ILE A 49 0.43 11.08 -3.52
CA ILE A 49 0.61 9.98 -4.47
C ILE A 49 0.00 8.71 -3.92
N ALA A 50 0.31 8.34 -2.67
CA ALA A 50 -0.21 7.12 -2.05
C ALA A 50 -1.73 7.11 -2.00
N LEU A 51 -2.37 8.20 -1.58
CA LEU A 51 -3.83 8.32 -1.49
C LEU A 51 -4.48 8.26 -2.88
N ARG A 52 -3.91 8.96 -3.86
CA ARG A 52 -4.43 8.94 -5.24
C ARG A 52 -4.33 7.54 -5.84
N ARG A 53 -3.18 6.87 -5.71
CA ARG A 53 -2.98 5.51 -6.22
C ARG A 53 -3.83 4.47 -5.49
N PHE A 54 -3.98 4.60 -4.18
CA PHE A 54 -4.89 3.78 -3.40
C PHE A 54 -6.34 3.90 -3.92
N ASN A 55 -6.81 5.13 -4.20
CA ASN A 55 -8.14 5.34 -4.76
C ASN A 55 -8.26 4.78 -6.18
N SER A 56 -7.26 4.97 -7.05
CA SER A 56 -7.25 4.42 -8.41
C SER A 56 -7.31 2.89 -8.42
N ALA A 57 -6.67 2.24 -7.45
CA ALA A 57 -6.66 0.79 -7.32
C ALA A 57 -8.05 0.16 -7.11
N TYR A 58 -9.09 0.92 -6.77
CA TYR A 58 -10.46 0.40 -6.67
C TYR A 58 -11.16 0.21 -8.03
N HIS A 59 -10.72 0.89 -9.09
CA HIS A 59 -11.46 0.98 -10.36
C HIS A 59 -10.77 0.32 -11.55
N GLY A 60 -9.61 -0.31 -11.35
CA GLY A 60 -8.82 -0.90 -12.44
C GLY A 60 -8.96 -2.42 -12.59
N TYR A 61 -8.39 -2.95 -13.67
CA TYR A 61 -8.11 -4.37 -13.79
C TYR A 61 -7.21 -4.82 -12.65
N ILE A 62 -7.24 -6.11 -12.31
CA ILE A 62 -6.52 -6.61 -11.13
C ILE A 62 -5.01 -6.38 -11.23
N GLU A 63 -4.47 -6.40 -12.43
CA GLU A 63 -3.07 -6.08 -12.73
C GLU A 63 -2.77 -4.62 -12.41
N ASP A 64 -3.60 -3.68 -12.91
CA ASP A 64 -3.45 -2.25 -12.69
C ASP A 64 -3.61 -1.90 -11.21
N ARG A 65 -4.53 -2.57 -10.52
CA ARG A 65 -4.72 -2.43 -9.07
C ARG A 65 -3.44 -2.77 -8.31
N LEU A 66 -2.79 -3.90 -8.66
CA LEU A 66 -1.54 -4.27 -8.00
C LEU A 66 -0.42 -3.28 -8.31
N ILE A 67 -0.34 -2.79 -9.56
CA ILE A 67 0.64 -1.76 -9.95
C ILE A 67 0.43 -0.49 -9.13
N ASP A 68 -0.80 0.02 -9.05
CA ASP A 68 -1.14 1.22 -8.29
C ASP A 68 -0.86 1.08 -6.81
N GLN A 69 -1.18 -0.08 -6.22
CA GLN A 69 -0.84 -0.38 -4.83
C GLN A 69 0.68 -0.34 -4.60
N MET A 70 1.47 -0.93 -5.50
CA MET A 70 2.92 -0.92 -5.36
C MET A 70 3.51 0.49 -5.49
N ILE A 71 3.03 1.31 -6.42
CA ILE A 71 3.44 2.72 -6.52
C ILE A 71 3.11 3.48 -5.22
N ALA A 72 1.94 3.24 -4.64
CA ALA A 72 1.57 3.84 -3.36
C ALA A 72 2.50 3.41 -2.22
N PHE A 73 2.86 2.13 -2.14
CA PHE A 73 3.84 1.66 -1.17
C PHE A 73 5.22 2.28 -1.38
N GLU A 74 5.70 2.31 -2.62
CA GLU A 74 6.99 2.92 -2.97
C GLU A 74 7.05 4.39 -2.52
N SER A 75 5.99 5.15 -2.77
CA SER A 75 5.93 6.56 -2.38
C SER A 75 6.02 6.78 -0.86
N LEU A 76 5.42 5.89 -0.06
CA LEU A 76 5.45 5.98 1.40
C LEU A 76 6.77 5.49 2.00
N PHE A 77 7.23 4.33 1.54
CA PHE A 77 8.29 3.59 2.22
C PHE A 77 9.68 3.78 1.62
N LEU A 78 9.78 4.20 0.35
CA LEU A 78 11.05 4.32 -0.35
C LEU A 78 11.39 5.79 -0.58
N GLY A 79 12.62 6.17 -0.24
CA GLY A 79 13.20 7.49 -0.55
C GLY A 79 14.44 7.38 -1.44
N ASP A 80 14.95 6.16 -1.63
CA ASP A 80 16.19 5.83 -2.33
C ASP A 80 15.96 4.72 -3.35
N VAL A 81 16.89 4.59 -4.29
CA VAL A 81 16.74 3.76 -5.49
C VAL A 81 17.29 2.33 -5.34
N GLN A 82 17.84 1.94 -4.18
CA GLN A 82 18.51 0.63 -4.02
C GLN A 82 17.71 -0.36 -3.16
N GLU A 83 17.78 -1.66 -3.54
CA GLU A 83 17.18 -2.80 -2.83
C GLU A 83 15.67 -2.67 -2.57
N LEU A 84 14.92 -2.14 -3.54
CA LEU A 84 13.53 -1.72 -3.39
C LEU A 84 12.63 -2.82 -2.83
N THR A 85 12.71 -4.04 -3.37
CA THR A 85 11.80 -5.14 -3.01
C THR A 85 11.97 -5.58 -1.57
N TYR A 86 13.21 -5.82 -1.15
CA TYR A 86 13.51 -6.33 0.18
C TYR A 86 13.22 -5.28 1.26
N LYS A 87 13.71 -4.08 1.03
CA LYS A 87 13.55 -2.93 1.94
C LYS A 87 12.09 -2.56 2.13
N LEU A 88 11.32 -2.54 1.03
CA LEU A 88 9.88 -2.30 1.08
C LEU A 88 9.17 -3.36 1.92
N ALA A 89 9.39 -4.63 1.62
CA ALA A 89 8.73 -5.73 2.32
C ALA A 89 9.02 -5.74 3.83
N LEU A 90 10.28 -5.48 4.22
CA LEU A 90 10.66 -5.35 5.62
C LEU A 90 9.99 -4.16 6.31
N ARG A 91 10.06 -2.98 5.70
CA ARG A 91 9.47 -1.77 6.29
C ARG A 91 7.97 -1.91 6.48
N VAL A 92 7.23 -2.47 5.52
CA VAL A 92 5.79 -2.76 5.65
C VAL A 92 5.53 -3.73 6.78
N ALA A 93 6.26 -4.85 6.84
CA ALA A 93 6.12 -5.86 7.89
C ALA A 93 6.38 -5.29 9.28
N PHE A 94 7.39 -4.45 9.43
CA PHE A 94 7.73 -3.82 10.71
C PHE A 94 6.77 -2.70 11.09
N LEU A 95 6.28 -1.91 10.14
CA LEU A 95 5.25 -0.90 10.39
C LEU A 95 3.96 -1.55 10.91
N LEU A 96 3.51 -2.62 10.27
CA LEU A 96 2.25 -3.29 10.64
C LEU A 96 2.39 -4.14 11.91
N GLY A 97 3.55 -4.72 12.15
CA GLY A 97 3.95 -5.33 13.41
C GLY A 97 3.44 -6.73 13.70
N LYS A 98 2.23 -7.07 13.25
CA LYS A 98 1.64 -8.39 13.41
C LYS A 98 2.01 -9.27 12.20
N ARG A 99 2.26 -10.58 12.44
CA ARG A 99 2.57 -11.54 11.36
C ARG A 99 3.67 -11.07 10.40
N LYS A 100 4.75 -10.51 10.92
CA LYS A 100 5.82 -9.88 10.12
C LYS A 100 6.31 -10.75 8.98
N LYS A 101 6.54 -12.06 9.25
CA LYS A 101 7.00 -13.01 8.22
C LYS A 101 5.99 -13.14 7.07
N THR A 102 4.72 -13.33 7.39
CA THR A 102 3.65 -13.46 6.38
C THR A 102 3.55 -12.19 5.52
N ILE A 103 3.52 -11.01 6.16
CA ILE A 103 3.46 -9.73 5.45
C ILE A 103 4.69 -9.55 4.56
N PHE A 104 5.87 -9.86 5.07
CA PHE A 104 7.11 -9.79 4.29
C PHE A 104 7.06 -10.69 3.04
N ASP A 105 6.65 -11.95 3.20
CA ASP A 105 6.57 -12.91 2.11
C ASP A 105 5.51 -12.49 1.07
N ASP A 106 4.34 -12.03 1.53
CA ASP A 106 3.27 -11.51 0.67
C ASP A 106 3.74 -10.26 -0.11
N MET A 107 4.40 -9.32 0.53
CA MET A 107 4.92 -8.12 -0.12
C MET A 107 6.00 -8.42 -1.16
N LYS A 108 6.87 -9.40 -0.90
CA LYS A 108 7.84 -9.87 -1.91
C LYS A 108 7.15 -10.48 -3.12
N LYS A 109 6.10 -11.28 -2.91
CA LYS A 109 5.28 -11.85 -3.99
C LYS A 109 4.59 -10.75 -4.80
N ALA A 110 3.93 -9.82 -4.11
CA ALA A 110 3.26 -8.69 -4.75
C ALA A 110 4.21 -7.87 -5.63
N TYR A 111 5.41 -7.56 -5.12
CA TYR A 111 6.42 -6.83 -5.87
C TYR A 111 6.93 -7.62 -7.09
N LYS A 112 7.16 -8.92 -6.92
CA LYS A 112 7.57 -9.81 -8.02
C LYS A 112 6.50 -9.84 -9.13
N TYR A 113 5.22 -9.96 -8.77
CA TYR A 113 4.14 -9.99 -9.75
C TYR A 113 4.00 -8.65 -10.46
N ARG A 114 4.04 -7.53 -9.73
CA ARG A 114 4.07 -6.19 -10.35
C ARG A 114 5.22 -6.04 -11.34
N SER A 115 6.42 -6.47 -10.97
CA SER A 115 7.59 -6.43 -11.86
C SER A 115 7.37 -7.28 -13.12
N GLY A 116 6.83 -8.49 -12.98
CA GLY A 116 6.49 -9.34 -14.10
C GLY A 116 5.47 -8.73 -15.06
N ILE A 117 4.43 -8.08 -14.52
CA ILE A 117 3.40 -7.41 -15.32
C ILE A 117 4.01 -6.23 -16.10
N VAL A 118 4.75 -5.35 -15.40
CA VAL A 118 5.30 -4.13 -16.01
C VAL A 118 6.35 -4.42 -17.09
N HIS A 119 7.16 -5.46 -16.89
CA HIS A 119 8.23 -5.80 -17.83
C HIS A 119 7.83 -6.87 -18.85
N GLY A 120 6.62 -7.42 -18.75
CA GLY A 120 6.15 -8.48 -19.66
C GLY A 120 6.95 -9.78 -19.57
N ASN A 121 7.75 -9.96 -18.51
CA ASN A 121 8.68 -11.09 -18.37
C ASN A 121 8.04 -12.32 -17.72
N MET A 122 6.80 -12.24 -17.29
CA MET A 122 6.11 -13.31 -16.61
C MET A 122 4.60 -13.20 -16.85
N GLU A 123 4.01 -14.26 -17.39
CA GLU A 123 2.57 -14.44 -17.29
C GLU A 123 2.21 -14.64 -15.81
N VAL A 124 1.61 -13.62 -15.22
CA VAL A 124 1.11 -13.74 -13.86
C VAL A 124 -0.29 -14.31 -13.92
N ASP A 125 -0.44 -15.53 -13.42
CA ASP A 125 -1.73 -16.20 -13.33
C ASP A 125 -2.76 -15.34 -12.59
N CYS A 126 -3.93 -15.19 -13.18
CA CYS A 126 -5.05 -14.42 -12.59
C CYS A 126 -5.43 -14.93 -11.19
N ALA A 127 -5.33 -16.24 -10.92
CA ALA A 127 -5.59 -16.81 -9.59
C ALA A 127 -4.61 -16.29 -8.55
N ARG A 128 -3.35 -16.14 -8.90
CA ARG A 128 -2.32 -15.57 -7.99
C ARG A 128 -2.53 -14.09 -7.73
N LEU A 129 -2.99 -13.34 -8.73
CA LEU A 129 -3.34 -11.94 -8.55
C LEU A 129 -4.57 -11.79 -7.65
N LYS A 130 -5.60 -12.61 -7.85
CA LYS A 130 -6.81 -12.64 -6.99
C LYS A 130 -6.47 -12.99 -5.53
N GLU A 131 -5.41 -13.74 -5.28
CA GLU A 131 -4.94 -14.04 -3.92
C GLU A 131 -4.19 -12.85 -3.28
N ILE A 132 -3.22 -12.25 -4.02
CA ILE A 132 -2.27 -11.32 -3.42
C ILE A 132 -2.78 -9.86 -3.40
N THR A 133 -3.53 -9.43 -4.41
CA THR A 133 -3.98 -8.05 -4.55
C THR A 133 -4.85 -7.58 -3.38
N PRO A 134 -5.85 -8.35 -2.90
CA PRO A 134 -6.64 -7.95 -1.73
C PRO A 134 -5.82 -7.88 -0.43
N LYS A 135 -4.84 -8.78 -0.27
CA LYS A 135 -3.95 -8.74 0.90
C LYS A 135 -3.09 -7.47 0.89
N SER A 136 -2.48 -7.16 -0.26
CA SER A 136 -1.65 -5.97 -0.39
C SER A 136 -2.46 -4.69 -0.24
N GLU A 137 -3.72 -4.66 -0.71
CA GLU A 137 -4.65 -3.55 -0.50
C GLU A 137 -4.91 -3.29 0.99
N GLU A 138 -5.19 -4.35 1.76
CA GLU A 138 -5.37 -4.23 3.20
C GLU A 138 -4.10 -3.75 3.91
N TYR A 139 -2.93 -4.24 3.52
CA TYR A 139 -1.66 -3.76 4.06
C TYR A 139 -1.42 -2.29 3.72
N LEU A 140 -1.76 -1.87 2.50
CA LEU A 140 -1.64 -0.48 2.07
C LEU A 140 -2.58 0.43 2.86
N ARG A 141 -3.84 0.03 3.02
CA ARG A 141 -4.84 0.76 3.80
C ARG A 141 -4.38 0.98 5.25
N GLN A 142 -3.87 -0.08 5.90
CA GLN A 142 -3.32 0.02 7.24
C GLN A 142 -2.07 0.90 7.30
N SER A 143 -1.20 0.80 6.30
CA SER A 143 0.02 1.61 6.20
C SER A 143 -0.32 3.09 6.07
N ILE A 144 -1.21 3.45 5.15
CA ILE A 144 -1.66 4.84 4.98
C ILE A 144 -2.20 5.40 6.30
N LYS A 145 -3.09 4.67 6.99
CA LYS A 145 -3.63 5.10 8.29
C LYS A 145 -2.52 5.39 9.32
N LYS A 146 -1.51 4.51 9.40
CA LYS A 146 -0.39 4.70 10.33
C LYS A 146 0.50 5.88 9.94
N PHE A 147 0.79 6.05 8.64
CA PHE A 147 1.55 7.21 8.18
C PHE A 147 0.82 8.52 8.49
N LEU A 148 -0.49 8.59 8.24
CA LEU A 148 -1.30 9.77 8.56
C LEU A 148 -1.23 10.13 10.05
N ILE A 149 -1.32 9.12 10.95
CA ILE A 149 -1.20 9.34 12.39
C ILE A 149 0.20 9.82 12.78
N LEU A 150 1.25 9.26 12.20
CA LEU A 150 2.63 9.64 12.53
C LEU A 150 2.97 11.03 12.01
N LEU A 151 2.52 11.35 10.80
CA LEU A 151 2.67 12.67 10.19
C LEU A 151 1.90 13.74 10.98
N SER A 152 0.67 13.46 11.41
CA SER A 152 -0.12 14.41 12.24
C SER A 152 0.49 14.65 13.62
N LYS A 153 1.37 13.76 14.09
CA LYS A 153 2.20 13.94 15.29
C LYS A 153 3.50 14.72 15.02
N GLY A 154 3.66 15.31 13.83
CA GLY A 154 4.82 16.11 13.45
C GLY A 154 6.04 15.32 12.95
N MET A 155 5.95 14.01 12.77
CA MET A 155 7.05 13.24 12.17
C MET A 155 7.10 13.48 10.66
N SER A 156 8.30 13.65 10.11
CA SER A 156 8.51 13.66 8.65
C SER A 156 8.54 12.23 8.09
N LEU A 157 8.34 12.08 6.78
CA LEU A 157 8.47 10.79 6.09
C LEU A 157 9.88 10.17 6.30
N LYS A 158 10.91 11.01 6.24
CA LYS A 158 12.29 10.58 6.50
C LYS A 158 12.43 9.99 7.91
N GLN A 159 11.96 10.71 8.93
CA GLN A 159 12.01 10.23 10.32
C GLN A 159 11.24 8.91 10.52
N ILE A 160 10.11 8.73 9.83
CA ILE A 160 9.35 7.49 9.90
C ILE A 160 10.17 6.34 9.30
N ARG A 161 10.77 6.54 8.13
CA ARG A 161 11.62 5.56 7.44
C ARG A 161 12.87 5.21 8.26
N ASP A 162 13.58 6.20 8.78
CA ASP A 162 14.77 6.02 9.62
C ASP A 162 14.42 5.23 10.90
N LYS A 163 13.28 5.52 11.51
CA LYS A 163 12.79 4.78 12.69
C LYS A 163 12.43 3.33 12.36
N LEU A 164 11.87 3.07 11.18
CA LEU A 164 11.62 1.71 10.71
C LEU A 164 12.93 0.96 10.53
N ASP A 165 13.92 1.54 9.87
CA ASP A 165 15.22 0.93 9.63
C ASP A 165 15.94 0.63 10.97
N LYS A 166 15.93 1.57 11.91
CA LYS A 166 16.44 1.33 13.26
C LYS A 166 15.74 0.17 13.96
N ASN A 167 14.41 0.10 13.87
CA ASN A 167 13.64 -0.99 14.48
C ASN A 167 13.93 -2.35 13.85
N ILE A 168 14.19 -2.39 12.54
CA ILE A 168 14.61 -3.60 11.83
C ILE A 168 15.94 -4.10 12.35
N LEU A 169 16.95 -3.21 12.45
CA LEU A 169 18.29 -3.54 12.92
C LEU A 169 18.34 -3.99 14.38
N THR A 170 17.50 -3.40 15.23
CA THR A 170 17.53 -3.68 16.68
C THR A 170 16.52 -4.76 17.10
N ASN A 171 15.83 -5.39 16.15
CA ASN A 171 14.71 -6.29 16.42
C ASN A 171 13.66 -5.67 17.37
N GLY A 172 13.57 -4.34 17.34
CA GLY A 172 12.80 -3.51 18.25
C GLY A 172 11.29 -3.73 18.13
N ARG A 173 10.58 -3.30 19.16
CA ARG A 173 9.11 -3.28 19.15
C ARG A 173 8.63 -2.21 18.18
N THR A 174 7.65 -2.58 17.37
CA THR A 174 6.92 -1.71 16.45
C THR A 174 6.37 -0.46 17.13
N PHE A 175 6.10 0.56 16.33
CA PHE A 175 5.41 1.78 16.78
C PHE A 175 4.20 1.45 17.67
N LYS A 176 4.26 1.85 18.92
CA LYS A 176 3.10 1.91 19.79
C LYS A 176 2.32 3.19 19.51
#